data_61272de635cbf46b34600644fd78d20c
#
_entry.id   61272de635cbf46b34600644fd78d20c
#
_cell.length_a   1.000
_cell.length_b   1.000
_cell.length_c   1.000
_cell.angle_alpha   90.00
_cell.angle_beta   90.00
_cell.angle_gamma   90.00
#
_symmetry.space_group_name_H-M   'P 1'
#
loop_
_entity.id
_entity.type
_entity.pdbx_description
1 polymer ?
#
loop_
_entity_poly.entity_id
_entity_poly.type
_entity_poly.pdbx_seq_one_letter_code
_entity_poly.pdbx_strand_id
1 'polypeptide(L)'
;MLKIEKSSEIKRENGVLMSKCTANVPGSPMSVYSFNVDGILIDTGSSSLLEEFKPYFNEADFDAIYITHFHEDHIGNVAYLQNQRDVPAFIHSSSTSFTPKPFRIPTYRQIVWGESAPFSSTALDETFTSRNHTWEVIETPGHTKDHVTFYNRDLGAMFTGDLFVSPKVKVVLTEENILDTRRSLQKIEAYDFEDMYCCHAGYVKNAKEWIRLKIEYIDELEGKVLTLSKQGKDIYEITAELFPKPYPIIAVSNTEWSPVHMVRTILNRG
;
A
#
# COMPACT_ATOMS: atom_id res chain seq x y z
N MET A 1 -19.54 22.05 -1.23
CA MET A 1 -18.38 21.17 -1.23
C MET A 1 -18.37 20.41 0.08
N LEU A 2 -18.43 19.09 0.07
CA LEU A 2 -18.33 18.27 1.29
C LEU A 2 -16.98 18.55 1.94
N LYS A 3 -16.98 19.07 3.17
CA LYS A 3 -15.75 19.31 3.93
C LYS A 3 -15.31 17.94 4.51
N ILE A 4 -14.25 17.36 3.97
CA ILE A 4 -13.64 16.17 4.52
C ILE A 4 -12.85 16.60 5.76
N GLU A 5 -13.23 16.09 6.92
CA GLU A 5 -12.45 16.30 8.14
C GLU A 5 -11.18 15.46 8.08
N LYS A 6 -10.08 16.01 8.56
CA LYS A 6 -8.77 15.37 8.54
C LYS A 6 -8.20 15.32 9.94
N SER A 7 -7.41 14.30 10.21
CA SER A 7 -6.75 14.13 11.50
C SER A 7 -5.41 13.44 11.35
N SER A 8 -4.52 13.63 12.32
CA SER A 8 -3.23 12.95 12.38
C SER A 8 -2.95 12.43 13.78
N GLU A 9 -2.16 11.37 13.85
CA GLU A 9 -1.65 10.78 15.08
C GLU A 9 -0.20 10.37 14.84
N ILE A 10 0.72 10.82 15.71
CA ILE A 10 2.13 10.44 15.67
C ILE A 10 2.40 9.47 16.82
N LYS A 11 3.04 8.36 16.51
CA LYS A 11 3.42 7.32 17.48
C LYS A 11 4.83 6.82 17.23
N ARG A 12 5.39 6.17 18.25
CA ARG A 12 6.65 5.43 18.14
C ARG A 12 6.44 4.01 18.64
N GLU A 13 6.74 3.04 17.77
CA GLU A 13 6.67 1.61 18.10
C GLU A 13 7.98 0.94 17.70
N ASN A 14 8.62 0.25 18.65
CA ASN A 14 9.86 -0.50 18.44
C ASN A 14 10.96 0.32 17.70
N GLY A 15 11.11 1.60 18.07
CA GLY A 15 12.09 2.50 17.44
C GLY A 15 11.62 3.19 16.14
N VAL A 16 10.53 2.76 15.54
CA VAL A 16 9.94 3.37 14.36
C VAL A 16 9.03 4.53 14.75
N LEU A 17 9.32 5.74 14.28
CA LEU A 17 8.40 6.88 14.35
C LEU A 17 7.42 6.78 13.19
N MET A 18 6.13 6.79 13.47
CA MET A 18 5.09 6.68 12.44
C MET A 18 4.02 7.75 12.60
N SER A 19 3.50 8.21 11.48
CA SER A 19 2.34 9.10 11.44
C SER A 19 1.19 8.42 10.73
N LYS A 20 0.04 8.38 11.39
CA LYS A 20 -1.25 8.05 10.78
C LYS A 20 -1.97 9.32 10.43
N CYS A 21 -2.24 9.56 9.14
CA CYS A 21 -3.12 10.64 8.73
C CYS A 21 -4.40 10.07 8.10
N THR A 22 -5.53 10.70 8.40
CA THR A 22 -6.86 10.18 8.04
C THR A 22 -7.69 11.27 7.36
N ALA A 23 -8.23 10.94 6.19
CA ALA A 23 -9.32 11.67 5.55
C ALA A 23 -10.65 11.02 5.95
N ASN A 24 -11.47 11.69 6.74
CA ASN A 24 -12.76 11.19 7.22
C ASN A 24 -13.84 11.37 6.14
N VAL A 25 -13.79 10.49 5.14
CA VAL A 25 -14.83 10.43 4.11
C VAL A 25 -16.11 9.85 4.74
N PRO A 26 -17.30 10.42 4.49
CA PRO A 26 -18.54 9.90 5.06
C PRO A 26 -18.73 8.40 4.80
N GLY A 27 -18.85 7.63 5.88
CA GLY A 27 -19.03 6.17 5.84
C GLY A 27 -17.76 5.32 5.68
N SER A 28 -16.59 5.93 5.43
CA SER A 28 -15.34 5.18 5.28
C SER A 28 -14.11 6.06 5.56
N PRO A 29 -13.62 6.15 6.80
CA PRO A 29 -12.36 6.83 7.07
C PRO A 29 -11.21 6.16 6.29
N MET A 30 -10.45 6.97 5.56
CA MET A 30 -9.32 6.54 4.75
C MET A 30 -8.04 6.99 5.43
N SER A 31 -7.25 6.04 5.93
CA SER A 31 -6.00 6.33 6.65
C SER A 31 -4.79 5.83 5.88
N VAL A 32 -3.71 6.59 5.95
CA VAL A 32 -2.41 6.18 5.40
C VAL A 32 -1.31 6.52 6.41
N TYR A 33 -0.29 5.69 6.46
CA TYR A 33 0.88 5.83 7.32
C TYR A 33 2.14 6.16 6.52
N SER A 34 3.04 6.89 7.18
CA SER A 34 4.43 7.07 6.79
C SER A 34 5.31 6.66 7.98
N PHE A 35 6.48 6.09 7.71
CA PHE A 35 7.37 5.54 8.73
C PHE A 35 8.76 6.14 8.62
N ASN A 36 9.34 6.53 9.77
CA ASN A 36 10.73 6.99 9.86
C ASN A 36 11.51 6.09 10.80
N VAL A 37 12.61 5.56 10.33
CA VAL A 37 13.49 4.67 11.08
C VAL A 37 14.92 4.76 10.55
N ASP A 38 15.90 4.83 11.44
CA ASP A 38 17.33 4.80 11.12
C ASP A 38 17.77 5.73 9.96
N GLY A 39 17.22 6.94 9.90
CA GLY A 39 17.56 7.92 8.87
C GLY A 39 16.88 7.71 7.52
N ILE A 40 15.90 6.82 7.41
CA ILE A 40 15.07 6.69 6.20
C ILE A 40 13.61 7.03 6.47
N LEU A 41 12.95 7.59 5.47
CA LEU A 41 11.51 7.80 5.42
C LEU A 41 10.89 6.81 4.44
N ILE A 42 9.98 5.97 4.90
CA ILE A 42 9.27 5.00 4.06
C ILE A 42 7.87 5.54 3.78
N ASP A 43 7.58 5.76 2.51
CA ASP A 43 6.40 6.42 1.96
C ASP A 43 6.16 7.82 2.56
N THR A 44 5.37 8.64 1.91
CA THR A 44 5.19 10.04 2.30
C THR A 44 3.73 10.44 2.54
N GLY A 45 2.82 9.48 2.44
CA GLY A 45 1.40 9.80 2.51
C GLY A 45 0.89 10.59 1.30
N SER A 46 -0.35 11.04 1.37
CA SER A 46 -1.03 11.73 0.29
C SER A 46 -0.90 13.26 0.38
N SER A 47 -0.93 13.93 -0.76
CA SER A 47 -0.81 15.38 -0.85
C SER A 47 -2.01 16.12 -0.21
N SER A 48 -3.19 15.50 -0.24
CA SER A 48 -4.37 16.08 0.43
C SER A 48 -4.22 16.16 1.96
N LEU A 49 -3.38 15.31 2.55
CA LEU A 49 -3.11 15.24 3.99
C LEU A 49 -1.78 15.89 4.38
N LEU A 50 -1.21 16.73 3.50
CA LEU A 50 0.08 17.37 3.74
C LEU A 50 0.11 18.15 5.06
N GLU A 51 -0.92 18.93 5.36
CA GLU A 51 -0.96 19.74 6.59
C GLU A 51 -0.95 18.86 7.85
N GLU A 52 -1.59 17.70 7.78
CA GLU A 52 -1.64 16.70 8.83
C GLU A 52 -0.30 15.96 8.98
N PHE A 53 0.46 15.79 7.88
CA PHE A 53 1.79 15.19 7.91
C PHE A 53 2.91 16.15 8.32
N LYS A 54 2.76 17.47 8.15
CA LYS A 54 3.82 18.45 8.47
C LYS A 54 4.42 18.33 9.88
N PRO A 55 3.63 18.16 10.96
CA PRO A 55 4.21 17.97 12.30
C PRO A 55 5.14 16.76 12.37
N TYR A 56 4.75 15.65 11.73
CA TYR A 56 5.55 14.44 11.65
C TYR A 56 6.83 14.66 10.82
N PHE A 57 6.75 15.29 9.65
CA PHE A 57 7.93 15.57 8.83
C PHE A 57 8.93 16.52 9.49
N ASN A 58 8.45 17.39 10.38
CA ASN A 58 9.32 18.26 11.19
C ASN A 58 10.02 17.49 12.32
N GLU A 59 9.40 16.44 12.86
CA GLU A 59 9.98 15.57 13.89
C GLU A 59 10.88 14.50 13.28
N ALA A 60 10.53 13.98 12.10
CA ALA A 60 11.23 12.89 11.43
C ALA A 60 12.63 13.32 10.96
N ASP A 61 13.64 12.55 11.37
CA ASP A 61 15.03 12.73 10.97
C ASP A 61 15.41 11.69 9.93
N PHE A 62 15.55 12.14 8.66
CA PHE A 62 15.84 11.25 7.55
C PHE A 62 16.72 11.91 6.49
N ASP A 63 17.53 11.07 5.85
CA ASP A 63 18.51 11.41 4.81
C ASP A 63 18.02 10.99 3.41
N ALA A 64 17.03 10.09 3.34
CA ALA A 64 16.49 9.56 2.08
C ALA A 64 15.03 9.10 2.25
N ILE A 65 14.31 9.07 1.12
CA ILE A 65 12.92 8.61 1.02
C ILE A 65 12.91 7.31 0.19
N TYR A 66 12.26 6.27 0.73
CA TYR A 66 12.07 4.98 0.07
C TYR A 66 10.60 4.72 -0.15
N ILE A 67 10.20 4.47 -1.40
CA ILE A 67 8.81 4.36 -1.82
C ILE A 67 8.48 2.91 -2.11
N THR A 68 7.39 2.40 -1.52
CA THR A 68 6.94 1.03 -1.69
C THR A 68 6.33 0.78 -3.08
N HIS A 69 5.58 1.75 -3.62
CA HIS A 69 4.97 1.70 -4.95
C HIS A 69 4.42 3.07 -5.40
N PHE A 70 4.06 3.20 -6.68
CA PHE A 70 3.66 4.46 -7.30
C PHE A 70 2.14 4.74 -7.17
N HIS A 71 1.61 4.79 -5.95
CA HIS A 71 0.26 5.32 -5.69
C HIS A 71 0.33 6.68 -4.99
N GLU A 72 -0.68 7.52 -5.25
CA GLU A 72 -0.72 8.92 -4.79
C GLU A 72 -0.73 9.09 -3.28
N ASP A 73 -1.16 8.10 -2.53
CA ASP A 73 -1.14 8.10 -1.07
C ASP A 73 0.17 7.58 -0.47
N HIS A 74 1.13 7.21 -1.31
CA HIS A 74 2.50 6.86 -0.92
C HIS A 74 3.53 7.90 -1.38
N ILE A 75 3.33 8.48 -2.57
CA ILE A 75 4.25 9.46 -3.18
C ILE A 75 3.82 10.92 -2.98
N GLY A 76 2.64 11.17 -2.42
CA GLY A 76 1.95 12.46 -2.48
C GLY A 76 2.75 13.66 -1.97
N ASN A 77 3.63 13.46 -1.00
CA ASN A 77 4.41 14.54 -0.39
C ASN A 77 5.90 14.52 -0.75
N VAL A 78 6.36 13.64 -1.67
CA VAL A 78 7.79 13.59 -2.06
C VAL A 78 8.26 14.93 -2.60
N ALA A 79 7.52 15.52 -3.56
CA ALA A 79 7.88 16.82 -4.14
C ALA A 79 7.95 17.93 -3.09
N TYR A 80 7.02 17.95 -2.13
CA TYR A 80 7.07 18.90 -1.02
C TYR A 80 8.34 18.74 -0.20
N LEU A 81 8.70 17.51 0.17
CA LEU A 81 9.89 17.21 0.97
C LEU A 81 11.17 17.58 0.22
N GLN A 82 11.28 17.27 -1.08
CA GLN A 82 12.43 17.65 -1.92
C GLN A 82 12.56 19.17 -2.08
N ASN A 83 11.45 19.91 -2.06
CA ASN A 83 11.50 21.38 -2.08
C ASN A 83 11.93 21.99 -0.73
N GLN A 84 11.78 21.27 0.39
CA GLN A 84 12.18 21.75 1.71
C GLN A 84 13.63 21.39 2.06
N ARG A 85 14.11 20.28 1.58
CA ARG A 85 15.46 19.76 1.84
C ARG A 85 15.97 18.94 0.66
N ASP A 86 17.28 18.91 0.47
CA ASP A 86 17.93 18.11 -0.58
C ASP A 86 17.96 16.63 -0.15
N VAL A 87 16.86 15.90 -0.44
CA VAL A 87 16.74 14.48 -0.11
C VAL A 87 16.46 13.65 -1.35
N PRO A 88 17.22 12.58 -1.60
CA PRO A 88 16.94 11.63 -2.67
C PRO A 88 15.70 10.81 -2.36
N ALA A 89 14.97 10.43 -3.41
CA ALA A 89 13.86 9.50 -3.35
C ALA A 89 14.14 8.27 -4.22
N PHE A 90 13.87 7.09 -3.68
CA PHE A 90 14.09 5.80 -4.34
C PHE A 90 12.77 5.08 -4.53
N ILE A 91 12.55 4.55 -5.73
CA ILE A 91 11.33 3.82 -6.12
C ILE A 91 11.70 2.69 -7.08
N HIS A 92 10.82 1.71 -7.24
CA HIS A 92 11.02 0.61 -8.19
C HIS A 92 11.37 1.14 -9.60
N SER A 93 12.31 0.48 -10.28
CA SER A 93 12.87 0.92 -11.56
C SER A 93 11.83 1.20 -12.63
N SER A 94 10.75 0.41 -12.68
CA SER A 94 9.67 0.59 -13.66
C SER A 94 8.89 1.91 -13.49
N SER A 95 8.96 2.53 -12.32
CA SER A 95 8.20 3.76 -11.99
C SER A 95 9.01 5.04 -12.13
N THR A 96 10.34 4.96 -12.21
CA THR A 96 11.22 6.15 -12.30
C THR A 96 10.94 7.06 -13.49
N SER A 97 10.45 6.51 -14.60
CA SER A 97 10.12 7.29 -15.80
C SER A 97 8.81 8.09 -15.69
N PHE A 98 7.98 7.79 -14.68
CA PHE A 98 6.70 8.45 -14.43
C PHE A 98 6.83 9.59 -13.40
N THR A 99 7.72 9.46 -12.41
CA THR A 99 7.85 10.42 -11.31
C THR A 99 8.14 11.87 -11.73
N PRO A 100 8.93 12.16 -12.78
CA PRO A 100 9.20 13.55 -13.22
C PRO A 100 8.07 14.15 -14.08
N LYS A 101 6.97 13.43 -14.28
CA LYS A 101 5.87 13.85 -15.14
C LYS A 101 4.57 14.00 -14.35
N PRO A 102 3.72 14.98 -14.71
CA PRO A 102 2.35 14.99 -14.21
C PRO A 102 1.62 13.72 -14.62
N PHE A 103 0.93 13.10 -13.68
CA PHE A 103 0.02 11.99 -13.99
C PHE A 103 -1.38 12.29 -13.46
N ARG A 104 -2.37 11.71 -14.11
CA ARG A 104 -3.77 11.91 -13.75
C ARG A 104 -4.31 10.67 -13.06
N ILE A 105 -5.01 10.90 -11.98
CA ILE A 105 -5.78 9.87 -11.26
C ILE A 105 -7.27 10.19 -11.37
N PRO A 106 -8.15 9.21 -11.18
CA PRO A 106 -9.59 9.41 -11.17
C PRO A 106 -10.04 10.46 -10.15
N THR A 107 -11.08 11.22 -10.46
CA THR A 107 -11.54 12.35 -9.63
C THR A 107 -11.85 11.93 -8.18
N TYR A 108 -12.40 10.74 -7.95
CA TYR A 108 -12.69 10.29 -6.60
C TYR A 108 -11.41 10.08 -5.77
N ARG A 109 -10.31 9.62 -6.39
CA ARG A 109 -8.99 9.51 -5.75
C ARG A 109 -8.40 10.89 -5.50
N GLN A 110 -8.53 11.83 -6.45
CA GLN A 110 -8.11 13.23 -6.25
C GLN A 110 -8.82 13.88 -5.04
N ILE A 111 -10.11 13.62 -4.85
CA ILE A 111 -10.87 14.15 -3.71
C ILE A 111 -10.35 13.63 -2.38
N VAL A 112 -9.96 12.35 -2.31
CA VAL A 112 -9.49 11.71 -1.08
C VAL A 112 -8.00 11.95 -0.87
N TRP A 113 -7.18 11.65 -1.87
CA TRP A 113 -5.73 11.62 -1.75
C TRP A 113 -5.00 12.84 -2.31
N GLY A 114 -5.68 13.61 -3.16
CA GLY A 114 -5.06 14.74 -3.86
C GLY A 114 -4.21 14.31 -5.05
N GLU A 115 -3.70 15.28 -5.79
CA GLU A 115 -2.78 15.06 -6.90
C GLU A 115 -1.32 15.17 -6.40
N SER A 116 -0.48 14.23 -6.82
CA SER A 116 0.95 14.29 -6.52
C SER A 116 1.67 15.15 -7.54
N ALA A 117 2.50 16.08 -7.07
CA ALA A 117 3.37 16.85 -7.96
C ALA A 117 4.54 15.99 -8.47
N PRO A 118 5.06 16.27 -9.67
CA PRO A 118 6.27 15.63 -10.18
C PRO A 118 7.46 15.78 -9.22
N PHE A 119 8.28 14.74 -9.14
CA PHE A 119 9.46 14.70 -8.28
C PHE A 119 10.60 13.93 -8.92
N SER A 120 11.82 14.09 -8.41
CA SER A 120 12.99 13.35 -8.86
C SER A 120 13.11 12.03 -8.11
N SER A 121 13.40 10.94 -8.82
CA SER A 121 13.64 9.64 -8.19
C SER A 121 14.76 8.85 -8.85
N THR A 122 15.34 7.95 -8.09
CA THR A 122 16.33 6.96 -8.52
C THR A 122 15.74 5.56 -8.38
N ALA A 123 16.17 4.62 -9.20
CA ALA A 123 15.76 3.23 -9.08
C ALA A 123 16.28 2.62 -7.77
N LEU A 124 15.45 1.82 -7.11
CA LEU A 124 15.86 0.97 -6.01
C LEU A 124 16.82 -0.12 -6.51
N ASP A 125 17.86 -0.38 -5.73
CA ASP A 125 18.71 -1.56 -5.85
C ASP A 125 18.09 -2.71 -5.02
N GLU A 126 18.59 -3.94 -5.16
CA GLU A 126 18.16 -5.10 -4.38
C GLU A 126 18.39 -4.92 -2.87
N THR A 127 19.37 -4.10 -2.50
CA THR A 127 19.70 -3.74 -1.13
C THR A 127 20.10 -2.28 -1.04
N PHE A 128 19.89 -1.68 0.13
CA PHE A 128 20.42 -0.34 0.43
C PHE A 128 20.87 -0.26 1.89
N THR A 129 21.61 0.79 2.23
CA THR A 129 22.04 1.06 3.60
C THR A 129 21.37 2.32 4.13
N SER A 130 20.89 2.27 5.35
CA SER A 130 20.55 3.42 6.16
C SER A 130 21.75 3.80 7.06
N ARG A 131 21.56 4.62 8.09
CA ARG A 131 22.69 5.07 8.94
C ARG A 131 23.42 3.92 9.61
N ASN A 132 22.71 2.88 10.07
CA ASN A 132 23.28 1.79 10.86
C ASN A 132 22.96 0.40 10.33
N HIS A 133 22.03 0.28 9.37
CA HIS A 133 21.49 -1.01 8.95
C HIS A 133 21.54 -1.20 7.43
N THR A 134 21.60 -2.46 7.01
CA THR A 134 21.41 -2.86 5.61
C THR A 134 19.98 -3.40 5.44
N TRP A 135 19.32 -2.98 4.38
CA TRP A 135 17.95 -3.32 4.04
C TRP A 135 17.90 -4.17 2.78
N GLU A 136 16.98 -5.10 2.74
CA GLU A 136 16.65 -5.90 1.56
C GLU A 136 15.36 -5.35 0.93
N VAL A 137 15.40 -5.16 -0.39
CA VAL A 137 14.24 -4.75 -1.20
C VAL A 137 13.63 -6.01 -1.82
N ILE A 138 12.44 -6.35 -1.42
CA ILE A 138 11.75 -7.56 -1.85
C ILE A 138 10.65 -7.18 -2.83
N GLU A 139 10.77 -7.60 -4.08
CA GLU A 139 9.66 -7.44 -5.03
C GLU A 139 8.45 -8.25 -4.57
N THR A 140 7.33 -7.58 -4.40
CA THR A 140 6.07 -8.13 -3.90
C THR A 140 4.88 -7.65 -4.74
N PRO A 141 4.87 -7.98 -6.06
CA PRO A 141 3.78 -7.59 -6.94
C PRO A 141 2.45 -8.20 -6.48
N GLY A 142 1.36 -7.55 -6.88
CA GLY A 142 -0.01 -8.01 -6.58
C GLY A 142 -0.95 -6.84 -6.39
N HIS A 143 -0.66 -5.91 -5.49
CA HIS A 143 -1.36 -4.63 -5.36
C HIS A 143 -1.04 -3.74 -6.57
N THR A 144 0.25 -3.53 -6.86
CA THR A 144 0.74 -2.99 -8.12
C THR A 144 1.87 -3.87 -8.65
N LYS A 145 2.29 -3.64 -9.91
CA LYS A 145 3.41 -4.38 -10.52
C LYS A 145 4.76 -3.94 -9.98
N ASP A 146 4.87 -2.68 -9.55
CA ASP A 146 6.08 -2.05 -9.01
C ASP A 146 6.19 -2.13 -7.49
N HIS A 147 5.26 -2.86 -6.84
CA HIS A 147 5.22 -2.94 -5.39
C HIS A 147 6.43 -3.68 -4.82
N VAL A 148 7.06 -3.06 -3.80
CA VAL A 148 8.16 -3.66 -3.02
C VAL A 148 7.86 -3.59 -1.53
N THR A 149 8.50 -4.48 -0.79
CA THR A 149 8.52 -4.54 0.67
C THR A 149 9.97 -4.35 1.13
N PHE A 150 10.19 -3.62 2.23
CA PHE A 150 11.51 -3.42 2.80
C PHE A 150 11.68 -4.28 4.05
N TYR A 151 12.74 -5.07 4.08
CA TYR A 151 13.08 -5.93 5.21
C TYR A 151 14.40 -5.52 5.86
N ASN A 152 14.38 -5.44 7.17
CA ASN A 152 15.60 -5.27 7.97
C ASN A 152 15.73 -6.43 8.96
N ARG A 153 16.80 -7.20 8.81
CA ARG A 153 17.07 -8.37 9.65
C ARG A 153 17.42 -7.99 11.09
N ASP A 154 18.26 -6.96 11.25
CA ASP A 154 18.78 -6.59 12.57
C ASP A 154 17.67 -6.01 13.47
N LEU A 155 16.72 -5.31 12.87
CA LEU A 155 15.53 -4.79 13.54
C LEU A 155 14.41 -5.83 13.64
N GLY A 156 14.50 -6.96 12.93
CA GLY A 156 13.40 -7.92 12.82
C GLY A 156 12.12 -7.30 12.25
N ALA A 157 12.25 -6.33 11.34
CA ALA A 157 11.17 -5.47 10.88
C ALA A 157 10.89 -5.61 9.38
N MET A 158 9.60 -5.63 9.02
CA MET A 158 9.10 -5.72 7.65
C MET A 158 8.14 -4.57 7.36
N PHE A 159 8.45 -3.75 6.34
CA PHE A 159 7.59 -2.65 5.88
C PHE A 159 6.90 -3.08 4.60
N THR A 160 5.62 -3.37 4.67
CA THR A 160 4.89 -4.13 3.65
C THR A 160 4.08 -3.27 2.68
N GLY A 161 4.20 -1.93 2.73
CA GLY A 161 3.35 -1.07 1.89
C GLY A 161 1.89 -1.51 1.98
N ASP A 162 1.31 -1.81 0.83
CA ASP A 162 -0.09 -2.23 0.69
C ASP A 162 -0.29 -3.74 0.47
N LEU A 163 0.78 -4.52 0.60
CA LEU A 163 0.68 -5.98 0.43
C LEU A 163 -0.30 -6.63 1.42
N PHE A 164 -0.30 -6.17 2.68
CA PHE A 164 -1.15 -6.77 3.72
C PHE A 164 -2.52 -6.11 3.85
N VAL A 165 -2.61 -4.83 4.20
CA VAL A 165 -3.80 -4.01 4.52
C VAL A 165 -4.75 -4.66 5.54
N SER A 166 -5.31 -5.82 5.24
CA SER A 166 -6.17 -6.60 6.14
C SER A 166 -6.21 -8.08 5.74
N PRO A 167 -6.57 -9.00 6.67
CA PRO A 167 -6.63 -10.42 6.37
C PRO A 167 -7.75 -10.80 5.40
N LYS A 168 -8.84 -10.02 5.36
CA LYS A 168 -9.98 -10.27 4.45
C LYS A 168 -10.12 -9.15 3.45
N VAL A 169 -9.92 -9.46 2.19
CA VAL A 169 -10.05 -8.53 1.07
C VAL A 169 -11.52 -8.45 0.66
N LYS A 170 -12.05 -7.23 0.55
CA LYS A 170 -13.46 -6.99 0.18
C LYS A 170 -13.61 -6.53 -1.26
N VAL A 171 -12.73 -5.67 -1.68
CA VAL A 171 -12.63 -5.09 -3.03
C VAL A 171 -11.16 -4.89 -3.37
N VAL A 172 -10.81 -4.91 -4.63
CA VAL A 172 -9.47 -4.62 -5.15
C VAL A 172 -9.57 -3.69 -6.35
N LEU A 173 -8.49 -3.01 -6.68
CA LEU A 173 -8.37 -2.20 -7.89
C LEU A 173 -8.34 -3.08 -9.15
N THR A 174 -8.67 -2.47 -10.27
CA THR A 174 -8.69 -3.14 -11.59
C THR A 174 -7.33 -3.76 -11.95
N GLU A 175 -6.23 -3.12 -11.58
CA GLU A 175 -4.86 -3.58 -11.84
C GLU A 175 -4.35 -4.64 -10.85
N GLU A 176 -5.02 -4.81 -9.70
CA GLU A 176 -4.58 -5.79 -8.71
C GLU A 176 -4.72 -7.23 -9.18
N ASN A 177 -3.79 -8.05 -8.76
CA ASN A 177 -3.80 -9.50 -8.95
C ASN A 177 -3.72 -10.21 -7.60
N ILE A 178 -4.84 -10.76 -7.15
CA ILE A 178 -4.92 -11.41 -5.84
C ILE A 178 -4.05 -12.66 -5.72
N LEU A 179 -3.75 -13.35 -6.83
CA LEU A 179 -2.87 -14.52 -6.84
C LEU A 179 -1.39 -14.12 -6.73
N ASP A 180 -1.01 -12.97 -7.32
CA ASP A 180 0.32 -12.38 -7.12
C ASP A 180 0.47 -11.90 -5.68
N THR A 181 -0.55 -11.24 -5.11
CA THR A 181 -0.59 -10.84 -3.71
C THR A 181 -0.35 -12.06 -2.79
N ARG A 182 -1.02 -13.19 -3.06
CA ARG A 182 -0.79 -14.43 -2.30
C ARG A 182 0.66 -14.91 -2.41
N ARG A 183 1.22 -14.97 -3.63
CA ARG A 183 2.63 -15.38 -3.83
C ARG A 183 3.61 -14.47 -3.09
N SER A 184 3.36 -13.17 -3.12
CA SER A 184 4.16 -12.17 -2.41
C SER A 184 4.06 -12.32 -0.89
N LEU A 185 2.87 -12.60 -0.35
CA LEU A 185 2.68 -12.89 1.08
C LEU A 185 3.42 -14.17 1.49
N GLN A 186 3.34 -15.25 0.70
CA GLN A 186 4.08 -16.49 0.94
C GLN A 186 5.61 -16.27 0.90
N LYS A 187 6.07 -15.41 -0.02
CA LYS A 187 7.48 -15.02 -0.11
C LYS A 187 7.96 -14.34 1.17
N ILE A 188 7.25 -13.33 1.66
CA ILE A 188 7.67 -12.61 2.86
C ILE A 188 7.46 -13.42 4.15
N GLU A 189 6.51 -14.34 4.21
CA GLU A 189 6.30 -15.22 5.36
C GLU A 189 7.55 -16.07 5.70
N ALA A 190 8.36 -16.39 4.69
CA ALA A 190 9.60 -17.16 4.85
C ALA A 190 10.73 -16.37 5.54
N TYR A 191 10.61 -15.04 5.64
CA TYR A 191 11.59 -14.19 6.32
C TYR A 191 11.43 -14.25 7.85
N ASP A 192 12.52 -13.98 8.56
CA ASP A 192 12.52 -13.95 10.01
C ASP A 192 12.32 -12.51 10.51
N PHE A 193 11.07 -12.16 10.83
CA PHE A 193 10.68 -10.87 11.38
C PHE A 193 9.56 -11.03 12.42
N GLU A 194 9.51 -10.11 13.37
CA GLU A 194 8.48 -10.04 14.40
C GLU A 194 7.53 -8.86 14.15
N ASP A 195 8.09 -7.74 13.71
CA ASP A 195 7.39 -6.48 13.52
C ASP A 195 7.03 -6.25 12.05
N MET A 196 5.75 -5.94 11.80
CA MET A 196 5.26 -5.55 10.48
C MET A 196 4.63 -4.16 10.52
N TYR A 197 5.00 -3.34 9.56
CA TYR A 197 4.48 -2.00 9.34
C TYR A 197 3.81 -1.93 7.98
N CYS A 198 2.50 -1.67 7.97
CA CYS A 198 1.68 -1.62 6.76
C CYS A 198 1.10 -0.21 6.58
N CYS A 199 1.11 0.33 5.36
CA CYS A 199 0.71 1.72 5.11
C CYS A 199 -0.77 2.01 5.41
N HIS A 200 -1.62 1.01 5.49
CA HIS A 200 -3.03 1.19 5.88
C HIS A 200 -3.41 0.57 7.23
N ALA A 201 -2.65 -0.41 7.72
CA ALA A 201 -2.91 -1.05 9.01
C ALA A 201 -2.04 -0.50 10.15
N GLY A 202 -0.95 0.22 9.84
CA GLY A 202 0.05 0.66 10.81
C GLY A 202 0.91 -0.48 11.31
N TYR A 203 1.30 -0.41 12.59
CA TYR A 203 2.03 -1.51 13.25
C TYR A 203 1.11 -2.70 13.49
N VAL A 204 1.53 -3.87 13.03
CA VAL A 204 0.80 -5.13 13.13
C VAL A 204 1.60 -6.12 13.97
N LYS A 205 1.14 -6.35 15.19
CA LYS A 205 1.69 -7.36 16.09
C LYS A 205 1.29 -8.76 15.63
N ASN A 206 2.14 -9.77 15.89
CA ASN A 206 1.92 -11.16 15.46
C ASN A 206 1.71 -11.25 13.93
N ALA A 207 2.51 -10.53 13.18
CA ALA A 207 2.34 -10.32 11.75
C ALA A 207 2.19 -11.61 10.93
N LYS A 208 2.99 -12.64 11.24
CA LYS A 208 2.96 -13.93 10.53
C LYS A 208 1.60 -14.64 10.64
N GLU A 209 0.93 -14.53 11.79
CA GLU A 209 -0.43 -15.07 11.95
C GLU A 209 -1.43 -14.37 11.02
N TRP A 210 -1.38 -13.04 10.96
CA TRP A 210 -2.25 -12.26 10.08
C TRP A 210 -1.97 -12.48 8.60
N ILE A 211 -0.69 -12.67 8.22
CA ILE A 211 -0.30 -13.02 6.86
C ILE A 211 -0.88 -14.38 6.47
N ARG A 212 -0.76 -15.41 7.34
CA ARG A 212 -1.35 -16.74 7.12
C ARG A 212 -2.86 -16.67 6.93
N LEU A 213 -3.54 -15.93 7.80
CA LEU A 213 -5.00 -15.73 7.67
C LEU A 213 -5.38 -15.08 6.32
N LYS A 214 -4.56 -14.17 5.79
CA LYS A 214 -4.80 -13.59 4.46
C LYS A 214 -4.53 -14.59 3.35
N ILE A 215 -3.47 -15.37 3.45
CA ILE A 215 -3.17 -16.46 2.49
C ILE A 215 -4.31 -17.48 2.47
N GLU A 216 -4.73 -17.97 3.64
CA GLU A 216 -5.86 -18.92 3.79
C GLU A 216 -7.15 -18.35 3.19
N TYR A 217 -7.45 -17.08 3.45
CA TYR A 217 -8.61 -16.42 2.85
C TYR A 217 -8.57 -16.42 1.32
N ILE A 218 -7.39 -16.14 0.72
CA ILE A 218 -7.22 -16.13 -0.73
C ILE A 218 -7.35 -17.56 -1.29
N ASP A 219 -6.78 -18.57 -0.63
CA ASP A 219 -6.87 -19.98 -1.02
C ASP A 219 -8.33 -20.47 -0.98
N GLU A 220 -9.08 -20.13 0.08
CA GLU A 220 -10.51 -20.44 0.16
C GLU A 220 -11.32 -19.76 -0.94
N LEU A 221 -11.04 -18.47 -1.20
CA LEU A 221 -11.71 -17.71 -2.26
C LEU A 221 -11.45 -18.36 -3.62
N GLU A 222 -10.21 -18.71 -3.89
CA GLU A 222 -9.81 -19.41 -5.12
C GLU A 222 -10.58 -20.72 -5.28
N GLY A 223 -10.64 -21.55 -4.26
CA GLY A 223 -11.38 -22.82 -4.28
C GLY A 223 -12.87 -22.64 -4.57
N LYS A 224 -13.51 -21.63 -3.95
CA LYS A 224 -14.93 -21.29 -4.16
C LYS A 224 -15.18 -20.81 -5.59
N VAL A 225 -14.37 -19.89 -6.10
CA VAL A 225 -14.47 -19.35 -7.47
C VAL A 225 -14.38 -20.48 -8.50
N LEU A 226 -13.38 -21.36 -8.37
CA LEU A 226 -13.20 -22.48 -9.32
C LEU A 226 -14.33 -23.51 -9.23
N THR A 227 -14.90 -23.74 -8.06
CA THR A 227 -16.04 -24.63 -7.87
C THR A 227 -17.28 -24.08 -8.60
N LEU A 228 -17.58 -22.79 -8.42
CA LEU A 228 -18.72 -22.15 -9.06
C LEU A 228 -18.55 -22.04 -10.58
N SER A 229 -17.32 -21.78 -11.04
CA SER A 229 -17.00 -21.78 -12.49
C SER A 229 -17.22 -23.15 -13.12
N LYS A 230 -16.85 -24.25 -12.45
CA LYS A 230 -17.13 -25.63 -12.92
C LYS A 230 -18.62 -25.95 -12.98
N GLN A 231 -19.47 -25.25 -12.22
CA GLN A 231 -20.93 -25.32 -12.27
C GLN A 231 -21.53 -24.50 -13.42
N GLY A 232 -20.70 -23.86 -14.23
CA GLY A 232 -21.11 -23.07 -15.42
C GLY A 232 -21.48 -21.63 -15.10
N LYS A 233 -21.24 -21.12 -13.87
CA LYS A 233 -21.50 -19.72 -13.51
C LYS A 233 -20.47 -18.79 -14.16
N ASP A 234 -20.96 -17.66 -14.64
CA ASP A 234 -20.10 -16.61 -15.17
C ASP A 234 -19.46 -15.77 -14.05
N ILE A 235 -18.57 -14.86 -14.43
CA ILE A 235 -17.82 -14.01 -13.48
C ILE A 235 -18.75 -13.14 -12.62
N TYR A 236 -19.86 -12.66 -13.15
CA TYR A 236 -20.79 -11.77 -12.42
C TYR A 236 -21.67 -12.56 -11.48
N GLU A 237 -22.13 -13.75 -11.88
CA GLU A 237 -22.87 -14.69 -11.02
C GLU A 237 -22.03 -15.15 -9.83
N ILE A 238 -20.74 -15.51 -10.08
CA ILE A 238 -19.78 -15.88 -9.03
C ILE A 238 -19.55 -14.71 -8.09
N THR A 239 -19.33 -13.50 -8.62
CA THR A 239 -19.12 -12.31 -7.82
C THR A 239 -20.32 -12.00 -6.93
N ALA A 240 -21.54 -12.04 -7.48
CA ALA A 240 -22.76 -11.75 -6.75
C ALA A 240 -23.00 -12.77 -5.61
N GLU A 241 -22.65 -14.04 -5.82
CA GLU A 241 -22.80 -15.09 -4.81
C GLU A 241 -21.79 -14.97 -3.68
N LEU A 242 -20.51 -14.73 -4.01
CA LEU A 242 -19.44 -14.66 -3.00
C LEU A 242 -19.39 -13.31 -2.27
N PHE A 243 -19.84 -12.24 -2.92
CA PHE A 243 -19.81 -10.86 -2.41
C PHE A 243 -21.19 -10.19 -2.47
N PRO A 244 -22.21 -10.73 -1.75
CA PRO A 244 -23.58 -10.25 -1.86
C PRO A 244 -23.82 -8.87 -1.25
N LYS A 245 -22.88 -8.35 -0.47
CA LYS A 245 -22.99 -7.03 0.15
C LYS A 245 -22.56 -5.94 -0.84
N PRO A 246 -23.37 -4.89 -1.03
CA PRO A 246 -22.95 -3.75 -1.80
C PRO A 246 -21.84 -2.97 -1.05
N TYR A 247 -20.80 -2.60 -1.78
CA TYR A 247 -19.75 -1.70 -1.28
C TYR A 247 -19.90 -0.35 -1.98
N PRO A 248 -20.15 0.76 -1.26
CA PRO A 248 -20.36 2.08 -1.87
C PRO A 248 -19.22 2.51 -2.82
N ILE A 249 -17.99 2.08 -2.52
CA ILE A 249 -16.82 2.39 -3.33
C ILE A 249 -16.95 1.89 -4.77
N ILE A 250 -17.67 0.81 -5.04
CA ILE A 250 -17.87 0.28 -6.40
C ILE A 250 -18.54 1.32 -7.29
N ALA A 251 -19.60 1.95 -6.79
CA ALA A 251 -20.31 3.00 -7.54
C ALA A 251 -19.49 4.30 -7.62
N VAL A 252 -18.85 4.71 -6.52
CA VAL A 252 -18.03 5.94 -6.46
C VAL A 252 -16.83 5.87 -7.39
N SER A 253 -16.20 4.70 -7.52
CA SER A 253 -15.03 4.48 -8.37
C SER A 253 -15.38 4.08 -9.81
N ASN A 254 -16.66 4.07 -10.17
CA ASN A 254 -17.11 3.55 -11.45
C ASN A 254 -16.53 2.14 -11.75
N THR A 255 -16.63 1.25 -10.75
CA THR A 255 -16.14 -0.14 -10.76
C THR A 255 -14.62 -0.34 -10.79
N GLU A 256 -13.81 0.71 -10.71
CA GLU A 256 -12.35 0.58 -10.59
C GLU A 256 -11.99 -0.23 -9.33
N TRP A 257 -12.69 0.01 -8.21
CA TRP A 257 -12.69 -0.86 -7.04
C TRP A 257 -13.85 -1.84 -7.12
N SER A 258 -13.57 -3.14 -7.23
CA SER A 258 -14.63 -4.14 -7.29
C SER A 258 -14.13 -5.53 -6.86
N PRO A 259 -14.98 -6.36 -6.22
CA PRO A 259 -14.67 -7.77 -5.99
C PRO A 259 -14.60 -8.59 -7.27
N VAL A 260 -15.18 -8.12 -8.38
CA VAL A 260 -15.13 -8.81 -9.70
C VAL A 260 -13.68 -8.99 -10.17
N HIS A 261 -12.78 -8.08 -9.79
CA HIS A 261 -11.39 -8.17 -10.20
C HIS A 261 -10.66 -9.34 -9.54
N MET A 262 -11.00 -9.70 -8.29
CA MET A 262 -10.50 -10.92 -7.64
C MET A 262 -10.96 -12.17 -8.39
N VAL A 263 -12.25 -12.25 -8.72
CA VAL A 263 -12.81 -13.38 -9.48
C VAL A 263 -12.15 -13.47 -10.86
N ARG A 264 -11.98 -12.34 -11.54
CA ARG A 264 -11.32 -12.27 -12.85
C ARG A 264 -9.89 -12.81 -12.81
N THR A 265 -9.08 -12.40 -11.83
CA THR A 265 -7.68 -12.85 -11.73
C THR A 265 -7.58 -14.33 -11.38
N ILE A 266 -8.53 -14.89 -10.63
CA ILE A 266 -8.61 -16.32 -10.35
C ILE A 266 -9.00 -17.13 -11.60
N LEU A 267 -9.95 -16.63 -12.40
CA LEU A 267 -10.41 -17.34 -13.59
C LEU A 267 -9.41 -17.25 -14.75
N ASN A 268 -8.67 -16.13 -14.87
CA ASN A 268 -7.71 -15.89 -15.95
C ASN A 268 -6.30 -16.44 -15.58
N ARG A 269 -6.24 -17.60 -14.96
CA ARG A 269 -4.96 -18.31 -14.75
C ARG A 269 -4.36 -18.67 -16.12
N GLY A 270 -3.42 -17.92 -16.61
CA GLY A 270 -2.69 -18.21 -17.81
C GLY A 270 -1.24 -17.91 -17.63
#